data_ee3f145120481c147f460920d48343d8
#
_entry.id   ee3f145120481c147f460920d48343d8
#
_cell.length_a   1.000
_cell.length_b   1.000
_cell.length_c   1.000
_cell.angle_alpha   90.00
_cell.angle_beta   90.00
_cell.angle_gamma   90.00
#
_symmetry.space_group_name_H-M   'P 1'
#
loop_
_entity.id
_entity.type
_entity.pdbx_description
1 polymer ?
#
loop_
_entity_poly.entity_id
_entity_poly.type
_entity_poly.pdbx_seq_one_letter_code
_entity_poly.pdbx_strand_id
1 'polypeptide(L)'
;MSEIEVTYFNDPGCPWGYSVSPALAVLRWRYGAQLRWRLVTIGLAESAERYIQSGYTPARSSLGQMMFRERYGMPFAVEPRARVLA
;
A
#
# COMPACT_ATOMS: atom_id res chain seq x y z
N MET A 1 -16.31 18.73 -20.99
CA MET A 1 -16.42 18.21 -19.61
C MET A 1 -15.10 18.38 -18.91
N SER A 2 -15.11 18.95 -17.71
CA SER A 2 -13.88 19.17 -16.97
C SER A 2 -13.34 17.85 -16.38
N GLU A 3 -12.03 17.69 -16.47
CA GLU A 3 -11.34 16.58 -15.83
C GLU A 3 -11.07 16.92 -14.37
N ILE A 4 -11.09 15.89 -13.52
CA ILE A 4 -10.65 16.01 -12.13
C ILE A 4 -9.26 15.42 -12.03
N GLU A 5 -8.32 16.20 -11.54
CA GLU A 5 -6.97 15.72 -11.28
C GLU A 5 -6.93 15.03 -9.93
N VAL A 6 -6.44 13.78 -9.92
CA VAL A 6 -6.28 12.99 -8.70
C VAL A 6 -4.80 12.71 -8.50
N THR A 7 -4.24 13.22 -7.42
CA THR A 7 -2.87 12.88 -7.04
C THR A 7 -2.91 11.83 -5.95
N TYR A 8 -2.32 10.68 -6.25
CA TYR A 8 -2.29 9.54 -5.34
C TYR A 8 -0.89 9.40 -4.74
N PHE A 9 -0.78 9.67 -3.45
CA PHE A 9 0.47 9.54 -2.71
C PHE A 9 0.52 8.15 -2.09
N ASN A 10 1.51 7.37 -2.46
CA ASN A 10 1.61 5.99 -2.00
C ASN A 10 3.07 5.53 -1.88
N ASP A 11 3.27 4.52 -1.04
CA ASP A 11 4.52 3.78 -0.94
C ASP A 11 4.26 2.36 -1.44
N PRO A 12 5.06 1.83 -2.39
CA PRO A 12 4.85 0.47 -2.89
C PRO A 12 4.88 -0.63 -1.82
N GLY A 13 5.57 -0.37 -0.70
CA GLY A 13 5.62 -1.31 0.42
C GLY A 13 4.49 -1.16 1.42
N CYS A 14 3.55 -0.25 1.20
CA CYS A 14 2.49 0.03 2.17
C CYS A 14 1.31 -0.94 2.02
N PRO A 15 0.99 -1.74 3.05
CA PRO A 15 -0.14 -2.67 2.98
C PRO A 15 -1.49 -1.97 2.84
N TRP A 16 -1.63 -0.74 3.36
CA TRP A 16 -2.84 0.04 3.15
C TRP A 16 -3.05 0.39 1.69
N GLY A 17 -1.98 0.83 1.01
CA GLY A 17 -2.03 1.13 -0.42
C GLY A 17 -2.38 -0.10 -1.25
N TYR A 18 -1.81 -1.24 -0.90
CA TYR A 18 -2.14 -2.50 -1.55
C TYR A 18 -3.61 -2.87 -1.33
N SER A 19 -4.10 -2.74 -0.09
CA SER A 19 -5.46 -3.14 0.28
C SER A 19 -6.54 -2.27 -0.36
N VAL A 20 -6.22 -1.03 -0.74
CA VAL A 20 -7.16 -0.12 -1.40
C VAL A 20 -7.20 -0.31 -2.92
N SER A 21 -6.29 -1.11 -3.50
CA SER A 21 -6.18 -1.31 -4.95
C SER A 21 -7.49 -1.66 -5.65
N PRO A 22 -8.33 -2.59 -5.11
CA PRO A 22 -9.60 -2.89 -5.76
C PRO A 22 -10.55 -1.69 -5.84
N ALA A 23 -10.58 -0.86 -4.81
CA ALA A 23 -11.41 0.34 -4.79
C ALA A 23 -10.94 1.36 -5.83
N LEU A 24 -9.62 1.52 -5.98
CA LEU A 24 -9.05 2.39 -7.01
C LEU A 24 -9.36 1.89 -8.42
N ALA A 25 -9.34 0.58 -8.61
CA ALA A 25 -9.70 -0.03 -9.89
C ALA A 25 -11.16 0.27 -10.25
N VAL A 26 -12.07 0.22 -9.28
CA VAL A 26 -13.48 0.57 -9.48
C VAL A 26 -13.63 2.04 -9.86
N LEU A 27 -12.91 2.94 -9.20
CA LEU A 27 -12.95 4.36 -9.54
C LEU A 27 -12.48 4.61 -10.98
N ARG A 28 -11.40 3.97 -11.38
CA ARG A 28 -10.87 4.09 -12.74
C ARG A 28 -11.86 3.57 -13.76
N TRP A 29 -12.48 2.45 -13.48
CA TRP A 29 -13.48 1.84 -14.34
C TRP A 29 -14.70 2.73 -14.47
N ARG A 30 -15.21 3.24 -13.35
CA ARG A 30 -16.46 4.00 -13.31
C ARG A 30 -16.34 5.39 -13.92
N TYR A 31 -15.25 6.08 -13.65
CA TYR A 31 -15.10 7.49 -14.06
C TYR A 31 -14.16 7.68 -15.25
N GLY A 32 -13.33 6.71 -15.54
CA GLY A 32 -12.51 6.67 -16.76
C GLY A 32 -11.78 7.98 -17.05
N ALA A 33 -12.05 8.55 -18.21
CA ALA A 33 -11.39 9.76 -18.69
C ALA A 33 -11.74 11.03 -17.90
N GLN A 34 -12.73 10.97 -17.00
CA GLN A 34 -13.06 12.10 -16.14
C GLN A 34 -12.02 12.31 -15.02
N LEU A 35 -11.20 11.30 -14.74
CA LEU A 35 -10.14 11.38 -13.74
C LEU A 35 -8.79 11.33 -14.43
N ARG A 36 -7.96 12.31 -14.13
CA ARG A 36 -6.57 12.31 -14.55
C ARG A 36 -5.70 11.96 -13.36
N TRP A 37 -5.06 10.81 -13.44
CA TRP A 37 -4.28 10.26 -12.33
C TRP A 37 -2.83 10.69 -12.38
N ARG A 38 -2.30 11.02 -11.22
CA ARG A 38 -0.89 11.27 -11.01
C ARG A 38 -0.44 10.48 -9.79
N LEU A 39 0.54 9.64 -9.97
CA LEU A 39 1.13 8.86 -8.87
C LEU A 39 2.36 9.59 -8.34
N VAL A 40 2.40 9.80 -7.03
CA VAL A 40 3.58 10.32 -6.33
C VAL A 40 3.99 9.29 -5.30
N THR A 41 5.17 8.72 -5.47
CA THR A 41 5.72 7.75 -4.53
C THR A 41 6.32 8.50 -3.34
N ILE A 42 5.93 8.10 -2.13
CA ILE A 42 6.49 8.62 -0.89
C ILE A 42 7.24 7.51 -0.17
N GLY A 43 8.32 7.85 0.49
CA GLY A 43 9.08 6.89 1.29
C GLY A 43 8.58 6.91 2.73
N LEU A 44 7.97 5.82 3.16
CA LEU A 44 7.52 5.67 4.55
C LEU A 44 8.65 5.22 5.47
N ALA A 45 9.73 4.65 4.91
CA ALA A 45 10.90 4.23 5.65
C ALA A 45 12.16 4.63 4.87
N GLU A 46 13.07 5.34 5.53
CA GLU A 46 14.34 5.76 4.93
C GLU A 46 15.34 4.62 4.82
N SER A 47 15.33 3.70 5.80
CA SER A 47 16.25 2.58 5.86
C SER A 47 15.65 1.45 6.67
N ALA A 48 16.23 0.25 6.53
CA ALA A 48 15.82 -0.90 7.32
C ALA A 48 16.01 -0.65 8.81
N GLU A 49 17.09 0.03 9.19
CA GLU A 49 17.38 0.35 10.59
C GLU A 49 16.32 1.27 11.19
N ARG A 50 15.95 2.34 10.47
CA ARG A 50 14.90 3.25 10.89
C ARG A 50 13.57 2.51 11.06
N TYR A 51 13.28 1.61 10.14
CA TYR A 51 12.07 0.82 10.14
C TYR A 51 11.98 -0.08 11.37
N ILE A 52 13.09 -0.75 11.69
CA ILE A 52 13.18 -1.60 12.88
C ILE A 52 13.06 -0.76 14.16
N GLN A 53 13.72 0.39 14.22
CA GLN A 53 13.65 1.30 15.37
C GLN A 53 12.22 1.77 15.64
N SER A 54 11.42 1.90 14.59
CA SER A 54 10.01 2.26 14.69
C SER A 54 9.11 1.08 15.08
N GLY A 55 9.68 -0.10 15.30
CA GLY A 55 8.96 -1.29 15.73
C GLY A 55 8.48 -2.20 14.60
N TYR A 56 8.88 -1.95 13.38
CA TYR A 56 8.47 -2.76 12.22
C TYR A 56 9.48 -3.87 11.96
N THR A 57 9.39 -4.93 12.73
CA THR A 57 10.20 -6.15 12.53
C THR A 57 9.46 -7.09 11.56
N PRO A 58 10.17 -8.08 10.95
CA PRO A 58 9.50 -9.05 10.10
C PRO A 58 8.37 -9.80 10.79
N ALA A 59 8.55 -10.18 12.05
CA ALA A 59 7.52 -10.89 12.82
C ALA A 59 6.28 -10.02 13.04
N ARG A 60 6.47 -8.76 13.41
CA ARG A 60 5.37 -7.83 13.63
C ARG A 60 4.65 -7.50 12.32
N SER A 61 5.40 -7.33 11.24
CA SER A 61 4.83 -7.11 9.91
C SER A 61 3.99 -8.29 9.46
N SER A 62 4.43 -9.51 9.76
CA SER A 62 3.67 -10.73 9.47
C SER A 62 2.29 -10.71 10.15
N LEU A 63 2.24 -10.35 11.43
CA LEU A 63 0.96 -10.23 12.15
C LEU A 63 0.05 -9.17 11.53
N GLY A 64 0.61 -8.03 11.17
CA GLY A 64 -0.13 -6.97 10.49
C GLY A 64 -0.68 -7.44 9.14
N GLN A 65 0.11 -8.18 8.37
CA GLN A 65 -0.31 -8.72 7.08
C GLN A 65 -1.45 -9.74 7.23
N MET A 66 -1.43 -10.55 8.27
CA MET A 66 -2.55 -11.47 8.57
C MET A 66 -3.84 -10.68 8.82
N MET A 67 -3.76 -9.61 9.60
CA MET A 67 -4.91 -8.75 9.87
C MET A 67 -5.46 -8.12 8.59
N PHE A 68 -4.59 -7.60 7.71
CA PHE A 68 -4.99 -7.01 6.44
C PHE A 68 -5.65 -8.05 5.53
N ARG A 69 -5.10 -9.25 5.48
CA ARG A 69 -5.66 -10.34 4.67
C ARG A 69 -7.08 -10.68 5.12
N GLU A 70 -7.28 -10.81 6.42
CA GLU A 70 -8.59 -11.15 6.98
C GLU A 70 -9.60 -10.01 6.80
N ARG A 71 -9.16 -8.78 6.99
CA ARG A 71 -10.05 -7.63 6.99
C ARG A 71 -10.43 -7.16 5.59
N TYR A 72 -9.48 -7.20 4.64
CA TYR A 72 -9.66 -6.61 3.31
C TYR A 72 -9.64 -7.63 2.18
N GLY A 73 -9.36 -8.88 2.48
CA GLY A 73 -9.44 -9.95 1.49
C GLY A 73 -8.34 -10.00 0.44
N MET A 74 -7.32 -9.15 0.54
CA MET A 74 -6.20 -9.18 -0.39
C MET A 74 -5.21 -10.29 -0.01
N PRO A 75 -4.59 -10.94 -1.00
CA PRO A 75 -3.61 -11.98 -0.70
C PRO A 75 -2.34 -11.39 -0.08
N PHE A 76 -2.01 -11.85 1.10
CA PHE A 76 -0.78 -11.50 1.81
C PHE A 76 -0.06 -12.77 2.25
N ALA A 77 1.26 -12.78 2.11
CA ALA A 77 2.08 -13.80 2.71
C ALA A 77 2.11 -13.59 4.23
N VAL A 78 1.97 -14.67 4.99
CA VAL A 78 1.91 -14.59 6.45
C VAL A 78 3.24 -14.96 7.13
N GLU A 79 4.16 -15.57 6.39
CA GLU A 79 5.47 -15.88 6.92
C GLU A 79 6.31 -14.60 7.07
N PRO A 80 7.12 -14.49 8.14
CA PRO A 80 8.03 -13.36 8.28
C PRO A 80 9.03 -13.30 7.10
N ARG A 81 9.23 -12.10 6.58
CA ARG A 81 10.18 -11.89 5.48
C ARG A 81 11.61 -12.03 5.99
N ALA A 82 12.50 -12.44 5.09
CA ALA A 82 13.93 -12.49 5.38
C ALA A 82 14.53 -11.08 5.56
N ARG A 83 13.91 -10.07 4.94
CA ARG A 83 14.38 -8.68 5.00
C ARG A 83 13.25 -7.78 5.47
N VAL A 84 13.60 -6.73 6.20
CA VAL A 84 12.64 -5.72 6.67
C VAL A 84 12.10 -4.91 5.49
N LEU A 85 12.97 -4.54 4.57
CA LEU A 85 12.60 -3.87 3.34
C LEU A 85 12.87 -4.79 2.16
N ALA A 86 12.02 -4.70 1.16
CA ALA A 86 12.14 -5.51 -0.04
C ALA A 86 13.39 -5.15 -0.86
#